data_14f650a6800cceb42109824831944ee4
#
_entry.id   14f650a6800cceb42109824831944ee4
#
_cell.length_a   1.000
_cell.length_b   1.000
_cell.length_c   1.000
_cell.angle_alpha   90.00
_cell.angle_beta   90.00
_cell.angle_gamma   90.00
#
_symmetry.space_group_name_H-M   'P 1'
#
loop_
_entity.id
_entity.type
_entity.pdbx_description
1 polymer ?
#
loop_
_entity_poly.entity_id
_entity_poly.type
_entity_poly.pdbx_seq_one_letter_code
_entity_poly.pdbx_strand_id
1 'polypeptide(L)'
;MADNRTGKITQVIGAVLDIKFGSDNLPEINDAIDIQTKDGGKLVVEVAQHLGDDTVRCIAMGPTDGLVRGMEAQATGGPISVPVGEATLGRIFNVLGDPIDNKPAPEGANRLPIHRKAPEFSEQSTETEVLETGIKVVDLLCPYQKGGKIGLFGGAGVGKTVLIQELIRNIATEHGGYSVFAGVGERTREGNDLYTEMSESGVIDKTAMVFGQMNEPPGARMRVGLTGLTIAEDFRDRGGKDVLLFIDNIFRFTQAGSEVSALLGRVPSAVGYQPTLQTEMGALQERITSTKNGSITSVQAVYVPADDLTDPAPATTFAHLDATTVLSRAISEMGIYPAVDPLESTSRILDPKVVGEEHYKVARGVQEILQKYKELQDIIAILGMDELSEDEKLVVDRARKVQRFLSQPFFVAEQFTGKPGQYVSLSDTIQGFKEILEGKHDEIPEGMFLNAGTIEEVVERFAARNK
;
A
#
# COMPACT_ATOMS: atom_id res chain seq x y z
N MET A 1 -19.71 2.58 41.37
CA MET A 1 -18.38 2.75 42.01
C MET A 1 -17.58 3.51 40.98
N ALA A 2 -17.10 4.70 41.28
CA ALA A 2 -16.25 5.45 40.36
C ALA A 2 -15.00 4.60 40.10
N ASP A 3 -14.77 4.31 38.84
CA ASP A 3 -13.65 3.49 38.41
C ASP A 3 -12.37 4.30 38.69
N ASN A 4 -11.65 3.92 39.74
CA ASN A 4 -10.53 4.70 40.33
C ASN A 4 -9.24 4.53 39.48
N ARG A 5 -9.38 4.51 38.15
CA ARG A 5 -8.26 4.38 37.18
C ARG A 5 -7.68 5.73 36.78
N THR A 6 -7.63 6.66 37.74
CA THR A 6 -7.08 8.00 37.50
C THR A 6 -5.63 8.05 37.94
N GLY A 7 -4.75 8.44 37.06
CA GLY A 7 -3.34 8.75 37.35
C GLY A 7 -3.04 10.23 37.25
N LYS A 8 -1.81 10.59 37.55
CA LYS A 8 -1.29 11.96 37.43
C LYS A 8 -0.02 12.01 36.61
N ILE A 9 0.10 13.00 35.77
CA ILE A 9 1.31 13.24 34.98
C ILE A 9 2.44 13.61 35.93
N THR A 10 3.55 12.90 35.85
CA THR A 10 4.78 13.17 36.63
C THR A 10 5.85 13.82 35.78
N GLN A 11 5.90 13.51 34.47
CA GLN A 11 6.90 14.07 33.58
C GLN A 11 6.34 14.14 32.14
N VAL A 12 6.80 15.16 31.40
CA VAL A 12 6.53 15.33 29.94
C VAL A 12 7.87 15.51 29.25
N ILE A 13 8.16 14.64 28.25
CA ILE A 13 9.40 14.66 27.45
C ILE A 13 9.01 14.61 25.99
N GLY A 14 8.74 15.77 25.36
CA GLY A 14 8.25 15.81 24.00
C GLY A 14 6.95 15.02 23.84
N ALA A 15 6.95 14.05 22.96
CA ALA A 15 5.79 13.17 22.70
C ALA A 15 5.64 12.01 23.70
N VAL A 16 6.44 11.96 24.76
CA VAL A 16 6.42 10.90 25.77
C VAL A 16 6.04 11.49 27.12
N LEU A 17 5.22 10.77 27.89
CA LEU A 17 4.74 11.18 29.19
C LEU A 17 4.93 10.05 30.19
N ASP A 18 5.26 10.42 31.44
CA ASP A 18 5.24 9.50 32.58
C ASP A 18 4.01 9.82 33.44
N ILE A 19 3.23 8.80 33.76
CA ILE A 19 2.00 8.93 34.55
C ILE A 19 2.03 7.92 35.68
N LYS A 20 1.80 8.42 36.89
CA LYS A 20 1.74 7.60 38.10
C LYS A 20 0.28 7.28 38.45
N PHE A 21 0.00 5.99 38.66
CA PHE A 21 -1.30 5.49 39.10
C PHE A 21 -1.26 4.98 40.55
N GLY A 22 -2.36 4.48 41.05
CA GLY A 22 -2.37 3.70 42.30
C GLY A 22 -1.94 2.26 42.03
N SER A 23 -1.38 1.60 43.04
CA SER A 23 -0.77 0.27 42.95
C SER A 23 -1.69 -0.83 42.36
N ASP A 24 -2.97 -0.71 42.58
CA ASP A 24 -3.95 -1.72 42.15
C ASP A 24 -4.61 -1.43 40.80
N ASN A 25 -4.23 -0.32 40.15
CA ASN A 25 -4.91 0.23 38.96
C ASN A 25 -3.94 0.61 37.84
N LEU A 26 -2.82 -0.09 37.72
CA LEU A 26 -1.83 0.18 36.69
C LEU A 26 -2.36 -0.27 35.33
N PRO A 27 -2.43 0.61 34.31
CA PRO A 27 -2.83 0.21 32.95
C PRO A 27 -1.85 -0.78 32.33
N GLU A 28 -2.37 -1.64 31.47
CA GLU A 28 -1.54 -2.59 30.74
C GLU A 28 -0.79 -1.92 29.56
N ILE A 29 0.21 -2.61 29.03
CA ILE A 29 0.89 -2.17 27.81
C ILE A 29 -0.12 -2.09 26.67
N ASN A 30 -0.04 -1.04 25.86
CA ASN A 30 -0.95 -0.67 24.77
C ASN A 30 -2.31 -0.09 25.22
N ASP A 31 -2.60 -0.01 26.50
CA ASP A 31 -3.82 0.65 26.94
C ASP A 31 -3.82 2.15 26.62
N ALA A 32 -4.99 2.66 26.27
CA ALA A 32 -5.21 4.08 26.04
C ALA A 32 -5.53 4.81 27.34
N ILE A 33 -5.00 6.01 27.47
CA ILE A 33 -5.23 6.91 28.59
C ILE A 33 -5.68 8.26 28.05
N ASP A 34 -6.78 8.78 28.58
CA ASP A 34 -7.38 10.06 28.20
C ASP A 34 -6.88 11.17 29.13
N ILE A 35 -6.45 12.27 28.57
CA ILE A 35 -6.03 13.47 29.28
C ILE A 35 -6.85 14.66 28.79
N GLN A 36 -7.52 15.36 29.71
CA GLN A 36 -8.21 16.60 29.37
C GLN A 36 -7.20 17.72 29.26
N THR A 37 -7.15 18.42 28.13
CA THR A 37 -6.28 19.59 27.96
C THR A 37 -6.91 20.85 28.53
N LYS A 38 -6.11 21.86 28.83
CA LYS A 38 -6.60 23.13 29.39
C LYS A 38 -7.59 23.85 28.45
N ASP A 39 -7.48 23.61 27.18
CA ASP A 39 -8.34 24.21 26.15
C ASP A 39 -9.68 23.46 25.97
N GLY A 40 -9.96 22.49 26.85
CA GLY A 40 -11.16 21.66 26.78
C GLY A 40 -11.13 20.54 25.76
N GLY A 41 -10.00 20.35 25.11
CA GLY A 41 -9.75 19.22 24.20
C GLY A 41 -9.39 17.94 24.94
N LYS A 42 -9.20 16.88 24.20
CA LYS A 42 -8.80 15.56 24.70
C LYS A 42 -7.53 15.11 24.00
N LEU A 43 -6.52 14.73 24.78
CA LEU A 43 -5.34 14.04 24.28
C LEU A 43 -5.41 12.57 24.69
N VAL A 44 -5.17 11.66 23.73
CA VAL A 44 -5.02 10.24 24.00
C VAL A 44 -3.54 9.87 23.98
N VAL A 45 -3.11 9.13 24.98
CA VAL A 45 -1.77 8.56 25.07
C VAL A 45 -1.85 7.04 25.22
N GLU A 46 -0.84 6.32 24.76
CA GLU A 46 -0.77 4.85 24.78
C GLU A 46 0.37 4.40 25.68
N VAL A 47 0.10 3.45 26.56
CA VAL A 47 1.12 2.87 27.45
C VAL A 47 2.16 2.09 26.63
N ALA A 48 3.43 2.49 26.74
CA ALA A 48 4.56 1.83 26.06
C ALA A 48 5.42 1.01 27.02
N GLN A 49 5.57 1.42 28.26
CA GLN A 49 6.44 0.76 29.23
C GLN A 49 5.91 0.93 30.67
N HIS A 50 6.19 -0.07 31.51
CA HIS A 50 6.10 0.04 32.96
C HIS A 50 7.49 0.39 33.52
N LEU A 51 7.57 1.49 34.26
CA LEU A 51 8.85 1.97 34.81
C LEU A 51 9.13 1.48 36.24
N GLY A 52 8.16 0.85 36.87
CA GLY A 52 8.14 0.57 38.29
C GLY A 52 7.56 1.74 39.12
N ASP A 53 7.42 1.57 40.40
CA ASP A 53 6.82 2.58 41.35
C ASP A 53 5.47 3.10 40.80
N ASP A 54 4.61 2.20 40.34
CA ASP A 54 3.27 2.47 39.81
C ASP A 54 3.23 3.50 38.66
N THR A 55 4.34 3.65 37.95
CA THR A 55 4.50 4.61 36.86
C THR A 55 4.56 3.93 35.52
N VAL A 56 3.80 4.46 34.56
CA VAL A 56 3.81 4.04 33.18
C VAL A 56 4.37 5.14 32.30
N ARG A 57 5.12 4.74 31.27
CA ARG A 57 5.59 5.64 30.21
C ARG A 57 4.71 5.48 28.99
N CYS A 58 4.20 6.60 28.50
CA CYS A 58 3.20 6.64 27.45
C CYS A 58 3.69 7.45 26.24
N ILE A 59 3.14 7.12 25.08
CA ILE A 59 3.35 7.80 23.80
C ILE A 59 2.10 8.60 23.46
N ALA A 60 2.24 9.89 23.18
CA ALA A 60 1.14 10.77 22.82
C ALA A 60 0.70 10.56 21.35
N MET A 61 -0.61 10.54 21.14
CA MET A 61 -1.22 10.49 19.80
C MET A 61 -1.54 11.88 19.24
N GLY A 62 -1.29 12.93 20.00
CA GLY A 62 -1.47 14.32 19.63
C GLY A 62 -0.41 15.22 20.26
N PRO A 63 -0.49 16.55 20.04
CA PRO A 63 0.43 17.50 20.63
C PRO A 63 0.37 17.48 22.17
N THR A 64 1.53 17.59 22.81
CA THR A 64 1.67 17.63 24.28
C THR A 64 1.78 19.04 24.85
N ASP A 65 1.61 20.03 24.00
CA ASP A 65 1.68 21.44 24.39
C ASP A 65 0.67 21.77 25.47
N GLY A 66 1.11 22.53 26.48
CA GLY A 66 0.27 22.95 27.62
C GLY A 66 0.04 21.89 28.71
N LEU A 67 0.57 20.66 28.55
CA LEU A 67 0.54 19.66 29.62
C LEU A 67 1.52 20.03 30.73
N VAL A 68 1.09 19.82 31.96
CA VAL A 68 1.90 20.09 33.17
C VAL A 68 1.82 18.93 34.15
N ARG A 69 2.84 18.83 34.98
CA ARG A 69 2.85 17.87 36.10
C ARG A 69 1.62 18.05 36.99
N GLY A 70 1.07 16.92 37.45
CA GLY A 70 -0.09 16.89 38.33
C GLY A 70 -1.44 16.89 37.61
N MET A 71 -1.48 17.08 36.29
CA MET A 71 -2.72 16.91 35.53
C MET A 71 -3.22 15.47 35.62
N GLU A 72 -4.54 15.32 35.67
CA GLU A 72 -5.20 14.03 35.76
C GLU A 72 -5.20 13.32 34.39
N ALA A 73 -5.03 12.00 34.45
CA ALA A 73 -5.04 11.11 33.31
C ALA A 73 -5.93 9.90 33.61
N GLN A 74 -6.95 9.68 32.81
CA GLN A 74 -7.93 8.64 33.01
C GLN A 74 -7.63 7.43 32.11
N ALA A 75 -7.32 6.27 32.71
CA ALA A 75 -7.17 5.04 31.96
C ALA A 75 -8.55 4.58 31.42
N THR A 76 -8.57 4.18 30.15
CA THR A 76 -9.82 3.73 29.47
C THR A 76 -10.15 2.27 29.75
N GLY A 77 -9.16 1.48 30.19
CA GLY A 77 -9.29 0.05 30.47
C GLY A 77 -9.10 -0.84 29.25
N GLY A 78 -8.54 -0.33 28.17
CA GLY A 78 -8.19 -1.09 26.99
C GLY A 78 -7.43 -0.28 25.94
N PRO A 79 -7.01 -0.89 24.86
CA PRO A 79 -6.29 -0.22 23.77
C PRO A 79 -7.13 0.83 23.04
N ILE A 80 -6.49 1.66 22.22
CA ILE A 80 -7.18 2.53 21.27
C ILE A 80 -8.11 1.68 20.42
N SER A 81 -9.39 2.05 20.36
CA SER A 81 -10.38 1.40 19.50
C SER A 81 -10.90 2.37 18.45
N VAL A 82 -11.18 1.86 17.27
CA VAL A 82 -11.58 2.65 16.11
C VAL A 82 -12.86 2.11 15.49
N PRO A 83 -13.68 2.96 14.83
CA PRO A 83 -14.89 2.50 14.17
C PRO A 83 -14.53 1.58 13.00
N VAL A 84 -15.38 0.57 12.78
CA VAL A 84 -15.22 -0.41 11.70
C VAL A 84 -16.56 -0.66 11.02
N GLY A 85 -16.53 -1.34 9.88
CA GLY A 85 -17.70 -1.71 9.11
C GLY A 85 -18.03 -0.74 7.98
N GLU A 86 -19.14 -0.97 7.31
CA GLU A 86 -19.54 -0.20 6.11
C GLU A 86 -19.76 1.30 6.39
N ALA A 87 -20.05 1.67 7.63
CA ALA A 87 -20.18 3.06 8.04
C ALA A 87 -18.86 3.87 7.90
N THR A 88 -17.72 3.20 7.71
CA THR A 88 -16.43 3.83 7.46
C THR A 88 -16.16 4.14 5.98
N LEU A 89 -16.94 3.56 5.07
CA LEU A 89 -16.76 3.76 3.63
C LEU A 89 -17.10 5.20 3.24
N GLY A 90 -16.32 5.77 2.35
CA GLY A 90 -16.45 7.15 1.92
C GLY A 90 -16.00 8.19 2.97
N ARG A 91 -15.35 7.75 4.03
CA ARG A 91 -14.99 8.57 5.18
C ARG A 91 -13.48 8.65 5.38
N ILE A 92 -13.07 9.73 6.05
CA ILE A 92 -11.66 9.95 6.43
C ILE A 92 -11.55 10.06 7.94
N PHE A 93 -10.63 9.31 8.54
CA PHE A 93 -10.39 9.27 9.98
C PHE A 93 -8.93 9.57 10.32
N ASN A 94 -8.72 10.00 11.56
CA ASN A 94 -7.39 10.07 12.17
C ASN A 94 -7.00 8.72 12.82
N VAL A 95 -5.86 8.68 13.50
CA VAL A 95 -5.36 7.48 14.21
C VAL A 95 -6.33 6.94 15.27
N LEU A 96 -7.14 7.80 15.87
CA LEU A 96 -8.11 7.44 16.91
C LEU A 96 -9.46 7.02 16.34
N GLY A 97 -9.63 7.09 15.02
CA GLY A 97 -10.90 6.86 14.37
C GLY A 97 -11.88 8.01 14.48
N ASP A 98 -11.40 9.22 14.80
CA ASP A 98 -12.22 10.41 14.74
C ASP A 98 -12.27 10.92 13.31
N PRO A 99 -13.46 11.35 12.82
CA PRO A 99 -13.61 11.84 11.46
C PRO A 99 -12.87 13.18 11.29
N ILE A 100 -12.16 13.32 10.17
CA ILE A 100 -11.48 14.54 9.76
C ILE A 100 -11.99 15.10 8.43
N ASP A 101 -13.13 14.58 7.97
CA ASP A 101 -13.83 14.96 6.74
C ASP A 101 -14.94 15.99 6.96
N ASN A 102 -14.97 16.64 8.11
CA ASN A 102 -16.01 17.60 8.53
C ASN A 102 -17.44 17.03 8.59
N LYS A 103 -17.57 15.70 8.67
CA LYS A 103 -18.84 15.01 8.85
C LYS A 103 -18.93 14.45 10.28
N PRO A 104 -20.14 14.22 10.80
CA PRO A 104 -20.31 13.62 12.14
C PRO A 104 -19.70 12.22 12.20
N ALA A 105 -19.39 11.78 13.41
CA ALA A 105 -18.92 10.41 13.64
C ALA A 105 -19.95 9.39 13.15
N PRO A 106 -19.53 8.21 12.62
CA PRO A 106 -20.45 7.19 12.17
C PRO A 106 -21.32 6.69 13.33
N GLU A 107 -22.63 6.90 13.25
CA GLU A 107 -23.56 6.44 14.27
C GLU A 107 -23.69 4.91 14.24
N GLY A 108 -23.68 4.29 15.43
CA GLY A 108 -23.87 2.85 15.58
C GLY A 108 -22.74 1.98 15.04
N ALA A 109 -21.63 2.55 14.63
CA ALA A 109 -20.47 1.77 14.18
C ALA A 109 -19.87 0.97 15.34
N ASN A 110 -19.58 -0.30 15.08
CA ASN A 110 -18.79 -1.11 16.01
C ASN A 110 -17.38 -0.53 16.12
N ARG A 111 -16.76 -0.70 17.27
CA ARG A 111 -15.37 -0.29 17.50
C ARG A 111 -14.54 -1.51 17.86
N LEU A 112 -13.36 -1.59 17.25
CA LEU A 112 -12.41 -2.66 17.52
C LEU A 112 -11.06 -2.07 17.93
N PRO A 113 -10.31 -2.76 18.81
CA PRO A 113 -8.99 -2.32 19.23
C PRO A 113 -8.00 -2.42 18.06
N ILE A 114 -7.08 -1.46 17.96
CA ILE A 114 -6.05 -1.48 16.91
C ILE A 114 -4.95 -2.51 17.18
N HIS A 115 -4.71 -2.86 18.45
CA HIS A 115 -3.80 -3.93 18.84
C HIS A 115 -4.55 -5.26 18.86
N ARG A 116 -4.32 -6.05 17.83
CA ARG A 116 -4.92 -7.38 17.65
C ARG A 116 -3.82 -8.37 17.26
N LYS A 117 -4.04 -9.63 17.61
CA LYS A 117 -3.17 -10.71 17.16
C LYS A 117 -3.42 -11.01 15.67
N ALA A 118 -2.38 -11.47 15.00
CA ALA A 118 -2.54 -12.06 13.67
C ALA A 118 -3.49 -13.26 13.72
N PRO A 119 -4.20 -13.59 12.61
CA PRO A 119 -5.01 -14.79 12.53
C PRO A 119 -4.21 -16.04 12.89
N GLU A 120 -4.83 -16.95 13.64
CA GLU A 120 -4.21 -18.22 13.98
C GLU A 120 -3.96 -19.07 12.72
N PHE A 121 -2.99 -19.98 12.78
CA PHE A 121 -2.65 -20.85 11.65
C PHE A 121 -3.86 -21.64 11.14
N SER A 122 -4.76 -22.05 12.03
CA SER A 122 -6.00 -22.76 11.69
C SER A 122 -7.03 -21.91 10.92
N GLU A 123 -6.95 -20.59 11.04
CA GLU A 123 -7.89 -19.64 10.42
C GLU A 123 -7.39 -19.19 9.03
N GLN A 124 -6.10 -19.33 8.76
CA GLN A 124 -5.50 -18.90 7.50
C GLN A 124 -5.90 -19.82 6.35
N SER A 125 -6.08 -19.24 5.17
CA SER A 125 -6.21 -19.99 3.92
C SER A 125 -4.83 -20.42 3.45
N THR A 126 -4.73 -21.69 3.04
CA THR A 126 -3.49 -22.26 2.45
C THR A 126 -3.52 -22.21 0.92
N GLU A 127 -4.61 -21.77 0.33
CA GLU A 127 -4.76 -21.68 -1.13
C GLU A 127 -4.01 -20.45 -1.64
N THR A 128 -3.22 -20.67 -2.70
CA THR A 128 -2.56 -19.58 -3.42
C THR A 128 -3.40 -19.21 -4.62
N GLU A 129 -4.06 -18.05 -4.54
CA GLU A 129 -4.89 -17.52 -5.61
C GLU A 129 -4.28 -16.25 -6.18
N VAL A 130 -4.35 -16.10 -7.50
CA VAL A 130 -3.99 -14.86 -8.19
C VAL A 130 -5.13 -13.85 -8.04
N LEU A 131 -4.79 -12.63 -7.64
CA LEU A 131 -5.69 -11.49 -7.68
C LEU A 131 -5.59 -10.84 -9.07
N GLU A 132 -6.58 -11.07 -9.91
CA GLU A 132 -6.64 -10.45 -11.23
C GLU A 132 -6.96 -8.96 -11.09
N THR A 133 -6.04 -8.11 -11.51
CA THR A 133 -6.16 -6.65 -11.38
C THR A 133 -6.76 -5.98 -12.62
N GLY A 134 -6.80 -6.67 -13.75
CA GLY A 134 -7.21 -6.14 -15.04
C GLY A 134 -6.18 -5.20 -15.68
N ILE A 135 -4.97 -5.14 -15.12
CA ILE A 135 -3.85 -4.35 -15.62
C ILE A 135 -2.82 -5.31 -16.21
N LYS A 136 -2.66 -5.28 -17.54
CA LYS A 136 -1.85 -6.24 -18.30
C LYS A 136 -0.44 -6.46 -17.74
N VAL A 137 0.28 -5.38 -17.51
CA VAL A 137 1.68 -5.48 -17.06
C VAL A 137 1.79 -6.09 -15.67
N VAL A 138 0.85 -5.81 -14.79
CA VAL A 138 0.80 -6.37 -13.44
C VAL A 138 0.46 -7.85 -13.49
N ASP A 139 -0.67 -8.18 -14.11
CA ASP A 139 -1.19 -9.55 -14.13
C ASP A 139 -0.26 -10.52 -14.86
N LEU A 140 0.45 -10.06 -15.91
CA LEU A 140 1.38 -10.89 -16.66
C LEU A 140 2.72 -11.09 -15.95
N LEU A 141 3.36 -10.01 -15.49
CA LEU A 141 4.78 -10.01 -15.11
C LEU A 141 5.04 -9.99 -13.60
N CYS A 142 4.16 -9.37 -12.85
CA CYS A 142 4.24 -9.31 -11.38
C CYS A 142 2.87 -9.58 -10.73
N PRO A 143 2.24 -10.73 -11.01
CA PRO A 143 0.90 -11.03 -10.54
C PRO A 143 0.79 -10.95 -9.02
N TYR A 144 -0.31 -10.38 -8.54
CA TYR A 144 -0.57 -10.22 -7.11
C TYR A 144 -1.24 -11.48 -6.56
N GLN A 145 -0.80 -11.89 -5.39
CA GLN A 145 -1.43 -12.98 -4.64
C GLN A 145 -2.53 -12.40 -3.75
N LYS A 146 -3.70 -13.03 -3.71
CA LYS A 146 -4.72 -12.73 -2.68
C LYS A 146 -4.13 -12.99 -1.30
N GLY A 147 -4.27 -12.01 -0.40
CA GLY A 147 -3.64 -12.05 0.91
C GLY A 147 -2.14 -11.80 0.91
N GLY A 148 -1.58 -11.46 -0.25
CA GLY A 148 -0.16 -11.13 -0.42
C GLY A 148 0.17 -9.68 -0.06
N LYS A 149 1.46 -9.43 0.05
CA LYS A 149 2.03 -8.12 0.36
C LYS A 149 2.87 -7.66 -0.82
N ILE A 150 2.44 -6.55 -1.43
CA ILE A 150 3.06 -6.00 -2.63
C ILE A 150 3.80 -4.71 -2.28
N GLY A 151 5.08 -4.64 -2.60
CA GLY A 151 5.83 -3.40 -2.53
C GLY A 151 5.66 -2.59 -3.80
N LEU A 152 5.28 -1.33 -3.66
CA LEU A 152 5.18 -0.38 -4.77
C LEU A 152 6.33 0.63 -4.67
N PHE A 153 7.20 0.59 -5.65
CA PHE A 153 8.38 1.45 -5.75
C PHE A 153 8.19 2.46 -6.87
N GLY A 154 8.64 3.67 -6.66
CA GLY A 154 8.64 4.69 -7.70
C GLY A 154 8.85 6.08 -7.13
N GLY A 155 9.53 6.91 -7.91
CA GLY A 155 9.72 8.32 -7.59
C GLY A 155 8.45 9.15 -7.76
N ALA A 156 8.56 10.45 -7.53
CA ALA A 156 7.46 11.37 -7.76
C ALA A 156 7.13 11.49 -9.27
N GLY A 157 5.85 11.59 -9.59
CA GLY A 157 5.38 11.88 -10.95
C GLY A 157 5.39 10.69 -11.93
N VAL A 158 5.55 9.47 -11.45
CA VAL A 158 5.55 8.25 -12.30
C VAL A 158 4.17 7.57 -12.39
N GLY A 159 3.12 8.17 -11.81
CA GLY A 159 1.76 7.64 -11.87
C GLY A 159 1.38 6.67 -10.73
N LYS A 160 2.09 6.71 -9.59
CA LYS A 160 1.78 5.88 -8.42
C LYS A 160 0.32 6.02 -7.97
N THR A 161 -0.14 7.25 -7.76
CA THR A 161 -1.51 7.56 -7.31
C THR A 161 -2.56 7.06 -8.30
N VAL A 162 -2.33 7.27 -9.58
CA VAL A 162 -3.24 6.82 -10.65
C VAL A 162 -3.34 5.30 -10.69
N LEU A 163 -2.22 4.59 -10.51
CA LEU A 163 -2.23 3.13 -10.42
C LEU A 163 -3.01 2.63 -9.19
N ILE A 164 -2.84 3.27 -8.04
CA ILE A 164 -3.58 2.94 -6.81
C ILE A 164 -5.08 3.12 -7.04
N GLN A 165 -5.50 4.24 -7.61
CA GLN A 165 -6.91 4.52 -7.89
C GLN A 165 -7.51 3.50 -8.86
N GLU A 166 -6.78 3.12 -9.90
CA GLU A 166 -7.24 2.10 -10.86
C GLU A 166 -7.40 0.73 -10.21
N LEU A 167 -6.46 0.34 -9.33
CA LEU A 167 -6.59 -0.89 -8.54
C LEU A 167 -7.83 -0.85 -7.65
N ILE A 168 -8.08 0.25 -6.95
CA ILE A 168 -9.28 0.43 -6.11
C ILE A 168 -10.55 0.28 -6.96
N ARG A 169 -10.60 0.99 -8.09
CA ARG A 169 -11.74 0.93 -9.01
C ARG A 169 -11.99 -0.49 -9.50
N ASN A 170 -10.96 -1.17 -9.95
CA ASN A 170 -11.08 -2.51 -10.52
C ASN A 170 -11.51 -3.53 -9.46
N ILE A 171 -10.96 -3.47 -8.25
CA ILE A 171 -11.41 -4.33 -7.15
C ILE A 171 -12.86 -4.05 -6.76
N ALA A 172 -13.25 -2.79 -6.67
CA ALA A 172 -14.62 -2.43 -6.30
C ALA A 172 -15.64 -2.87 -7.36
N THR A 173 -15.31 -2.68 -8.63
CA THR A 173 -16.25 -2.91 -9.75
C THR A 173 -16.29 -4.38 -10.17
N GLU A 174 -15.13 -5.02 -10.32
CA GLU A 174 -15.04 -6.36 -10.88
C GLU A 174 -15.10 -7.47 -9.82
N HIS A 175 -14.60 -7.20 -8.61
CA HIS A 175 -14.56 -8.16 -7.52
C HIS A 175 -15.56 -7.86 -6.39
N GLY A 176 -16.23 -6.69 -6.40
CA GLY A 176 -17.17 -6.28 -5.36
C GLY A 176 -16.50 -6.08 -3.99
N GLY A 177 -15.18 -5.91 -3.96
CA GLY A 177 -14.38 -5.74 -2.76
C GLY A 177 -14.37 -4.31 -2.24
N TYR A 178 -13.81 -4.15 -1.04
CA TYR A 178 -13.58 -2.84 -0.42
C TYR A 178 -12.09 -2.53 -0.35
N SER A 179 -11.77 -1.25 -0.21
CA SER A 179 -10.41 -0.78 -0.05
C SER A 179 -10.26 0.06 1.20
N VAL A 180 -9.09 0.00 1.81
CA VAL A 180 -8.69 0.87 2.90
C VAL A 180 -7.39 1.54 2.51
N PHE A 181 -7.33 2.85 2.65
CA PHE A 181 -6.12 3.63 2.41
C PHE A 181 -5.58 4.19 3.72
N ALA A 182 -4.36 3.83 4.07
CA ALA A 182 -3.65 4.34 5.24
C ALA A 182 -2.51 5.27 4.80
N GLY A 183 -2.70 6.57 4.97
CA GLY A 183 -1.67 7.59 4.75
C GLY A 183 -0.79 7.72 5.98
N VAL A 184 0.45 7.26 5.91
CA VAL A 184 1.40 7.23 7.01
C VAL A 184 2.51 8.25 6.78
N GLY A 185 2.50 9.34 7.52
CA GLY A 185 3.52 10.37 7.46
C GLY A 185 3.58 11.14 6.13
N GLU A 186 2.49 11.14 5.37
CA GLU A 186 2.38 11.86 4.11
C GLU A 186 1.96 13.35 4.34
N ARG A 187 2.11 14.15 3.31
CA ARG A 187 1.72 15.56 3.37
C ARG A 187 0.21 15.69 3.37
N THR A 188 -0.32 16.59 4.17
CA THR A 188 -1.76 16.89 4.25
C THR A 188 -2.36 17.23 2.89
N ARG A 189 -1.63 17.97 2.06
CA ARG A 189 -2.07 18.34 0.72
C ARG A 189 -2.26 17.12 -0.17
N GLU A 190 -1.30 16.19 -0.17
CA GLU A 190 -1.37 14.97 -0.99
C GLU A 190 -2.55 14.09 -0.58
N GLY A 191 -2.83 14.00 0.71
CA GLY A 191 -4.02 13.30 1.20
C GLY A 191 -5.33 13.94 0.76
N ASN A 192 -5.41 15.27 0.77
CA ASN A 192 -6.59 15.99 0.30
C ASN A 192 -6.77 15.90 -1.22
N ASP A 193 -5.68 16.00 -1.98
CA ASP A 193 -5.70 15.82 -3.44
C ASP A 193 -6.19 14.40 -3.79
N LEU A 194 -5.68 13.37 -3.12
CA LEU A 194 -6.12 11.99 -3.30
C LEU A 194 -7.63 11.81 -2.99
N TYR A 195 -8.12 12.38 -1.89
CA TYR A 195 -9.54 12.32 -1.56
C TYR A 195 -10.41 12.97 -2.62
N THR A 196 -9.99 14.12 -3.12
CA THR A 196 -10.71 14.86 -4.18
C THR A 196 -10.76 14.04 -5.47
N GLU A 197 -9.61 13.52 -5.93
CA GLU A 197 -9.51 12.68 -7.12
C GLU A 197 -10.34 11.40 -7.01
N MET A 198 -10.32 10.74 -5.84
CA MET A 198 -11.14 9.54 -5.60
C MET A 198 -12.64 9.85 -5.56
N SER A 199 -13.01 11.04 -5.10
CA SER A 199 -14.40 11.50 -5.11
C SER A 199 -14.88 11.79 -6.54
N GLU A 200 -14.04 12.44 -7.35
CA GLU A 200 -14.34 12.75 -8.75
C GLU A 200 -14.41 11.48 -9.63
N SER A 201 -13.57 10.49 -9.36
CA SER A 201 -13.57 9.20 -10.07
C SER A 201 -14.65 8.24 -9.57
N GLY A 202 -15.37 8.57 -8.47
CA GLY A 202 -16.46 7.77 -7.91
C GLY A 202 -16.02 6.51 -7.17
N VAL A 203 -14.73 6.35 -6.86
CA VAL A 203 -14.21 5.18 -6.14
C VAL A 203 -14.24 5.35 -4.62
N ILE A 204 -14.48 6.55 -4.13
CA ILE A 204 -14.47 6.87 -2.69
C ILE A 204 -15.51 6.08 -1.90
N ASP A 205 -16.68 5.80 -2.47
CA ASP A 205 -17.79 5.12 -1.79
C ASP A 205 -17.48 3.67 -1.41
N LYS A 206 -16.42 3.10 -1.95
CA LYS A 206 -15.91 1.74 -1.65
C LYS A 206 -14.61 1.75 -0.86
N THR A 207 -14.20 2.92 -0.36
CA THR A 207 -12.91 3.11 0.29
C THR A 207 -13.07 3.79 1.64
N ALA A 208 -12.43 3.26 2.68
CA ALA A 208 -12.21 3.95 3.94
C ALA A 208 -10.78 4.51 3.96
N MET A 209 -10.61 5.73 4.45
CA MET A 209 -9.31 6.39 4.50
C MET A 209 -8.94 6.74 5.93
N VAL A 210 -7.68 6.53 6.29
CA VAL A 210 -7.11 6.95 7.57
C VAL A 210 -5.80 7.69 7.34
N PHE A 211 -5.58 8.78 8.05
CA PHE A 211 -4.37 9.59 7.91
C PHE A 211 -3.70 9.86 9.26
N GLY A 212 -2.41 9.58 9.33
CA GLY A 212 -1.48 10.08 10.33
C GLY A 212 -0.40 10.88 9.60
N GLN A 213 -0.60 12.20 9.53
CA GLN A 213 0.13 13.05 8.59
C GLN A 213 1.51 13.44 9.10
N MET A 214 2.33 14.01 8.21
CA MET A 214 3.72 14.38 8.47
C MET A 214 3.89 15.34 9.67
N ASN A 215 2.92 16.22 9.90
CA ASN A 215 2.93 17.19 11.01
C ASN A 215 2.42 16.62 12.34
N GLU A 216 1.89 15.41 12.36
CA GLU A 216 1.42 14.76 13.57
C GLU A 216 2.59 14.12 14.36
N PRO A 217 2.46 13.95 15.69
CA PRO A 217 3.50 13.36 16.50
C PRO A 217 3.80 11.91 16.09
N PRO A 218 4.99 11.38 16.44
CA PRO A 218 5.42 10.06 16.01
C PRO A 218 4.49 8.92 16.46
N GLY A 219 3.80 9.08 17.61
CA GLY A 219 2.81 8.10 18.06
C GLY A 219 1.67 7.91 17.06
N ALA A 220 1.10 9.01 16.56
CA ALA A 220 0.04 8.97 15.55
C ALA A 220 0.53 8.32 14.24
N ARG A 221 1.69 8.73 13.73
CA ARG A 221 2.28 8.17 12.51
C ARG A 221 2.63 6.68 12.64
N MET A 222 3.01 6.24 13.83
CA MET A 222 3.33 4.84 14.12
C MET A 222 2.08 3.95 14.21
N ARG A 223 0.92 4.50 14.62
CA ARG A 223 -0.30 3.72 14.90
C ARG A 223 -1.37 3.80 13.81
N VAL A 224 -1.33 4.80 12.95
CA VAL A 224 -2.37 4.97 11.91
C VAL A 224 -2.45 3.79 10.94
N GLY A 225 -1.34 3.14 10.64
CA GLY A 225 -1.32 1.92 9.84
C GLY A 225 -2.13 0.78 10.49
N LEU A 226 -2.06 0.67 11.82
CA LEU A 226 -2.87 -0.30 12.59
C LEU A 226 -4.35 0.07 12.57
N THR A 227 -4.69 1.35 12.57
CA THR A 227 -6.08 1.81 12.42
C THR A 227 -6.66 1.37 11.08
N GLY A 228 -5.96 1.60 9.99
CA GLY A 228 -6.38 1.16 8.66
C GLY A 228 -6.48 -0.37 8.57
N LEU A 229 -5.50 -1.08 9.10
CA LEU A 229 -5.52 -2.54 9.14
C LEU A 229 -6.69 -3.11 9.93
N THR A 230 -7.06 -2.48 11.05
CA THR A 230 -8.22 -2.91 11.85
C THR A 230 -9.53 -2.77 11.09
N ILE A 231 -9.70 -1.70 10.32
CA ILE A 231 -10.87 -1.53 9.44
C ILE A 231 -10.88 -2.60 8.34
N ALA A 232 -9.73 -2.88 7.73
CA ALA A 232 -9.59 -3.91 6.70
C ALA A 232 -9.89 -5.32 7.25
N GLU A 233 -9.44 -5.62 8.45
CA GLU A 233 -9.71 -6.91 9.11
C GLU A 233 -11.21 -7.12 9.37
N ASP A 234 -11.95 -6.09 9.72
CA ASP A 234 -13.41 -6.20 9.89
C ASP A 234 -14.12 -6.56 8.58
N PHE A 235 -13.71 -5.93 7.48
CA PHE A 235 -14.25 -6.27 6.15
C PHE A 235 -13.90 -7.69 5.73
N ARG A 236 -12.69 -8.18 6.02
CA ARG A 236 -12.27 -9.56 5.75
C ARG A 236 -13.04 -10.55 6.60
N ASP A 237 -13.07 -10.34 7.93
CA ASP A 237 -13.50 -11.36 8.88
C ASP A 237 -15.02 -11.44 9.01
N ARG A 238 -15.71 -10.31 9.05
CA ARG A 238 -17.17 -10.23 9.16
C ARG A 238 -17.87 -10.01 7.83
N GLY A 239 -17.29 -9.24 6.94
CA GLY A 239 -17.84 -8.95 5.65
C GLY A 239 -17.60 -10.04 4.60
N GLY A 240 -16.65 -10.95 4.83
CA GLY A 240 -16.27 -11.99 3.86
C GLY A 240 -15.77 -11.42 2.54
N LYS A 241 -15.10 -10.27 2.58
CA LYS A 241 -14.67 -9.52 1.39
C LYS A 241 -13.19 -9.75 1.07
N ASP A 242 -12.88 -9.59 -0.20
CA ASP A 242 -11.52 -9.34 -0.65
C ASP A 242 -11.23 -7.84 -0.47
N VAL A 243 -10.26 -7.52 0.37
CA VAL A 243 -9.93 -6.15 0.74
C VAL A 243 -8.57 -5.78 0.20
N LEU A 244 -8.46 -4.60 -0.42
CA LEU A 244 -7.18 -3.96 -0.68
C LEU A 244 -6.84 -3.01 0.46
N LEU A 245 -5.65 -3.19 1.03
CA LEU A 245 -5.07 -2.27 2.00
C LEU A 245 -3.89 -1.55 1.38
N PHE A 246 -4.01 -0.24 1.20
CA PHE A 246 -2.92 0.61 0.76
C PHE A 246 -2.25 1.26 1.96
N ILE A 247 -0.92 1.18 2.03
CA ILE A 247 -0.11 1.85 3.04
C ILE A 247 0.87 2.78 2.32
N ASP A 248 0.68 4.06 2.46
CA ASP A 248 1.57 5.07 1.88
C ASP A 248 2.03 6.02 2.99
N ASN A 249 3.21 5.88 3.51
CA ASN A 249 4.35 5.08 3.11
C ASN A 249 4.80 4.18 4.29
N ILE A 250 5.09 2.92 4.04
CA ILE A 250 5.49 1.98 5.10
C ILE A 250 6.82 2.37 5.76
N PHE A 251 7.71 3.05 5.06
CA PHE A 251 8.95 3.58 5.63
C PHE A 251 8.68 4.59 6.76
N ARG A 252 7.62 5.38 6.65
CA ARG A 252 7.25 6.37 7.69
C ARG A 252 6.79 5.71 8.99
N PHE A 253 6.20 4.53 8.90
CA PHE A 253 5.91 3.69 10.05
C PHE A 253 7.19 3.33 10.83
N THR A 254 8.21 2.84 10.14
CA THR A 254 9.52 2.53 10.73
C THR A 254 10.22 3.77 11.29
N GLN A 255 10.19 4.87 10.56
CA GLN A 255 10.77 6.13 10.98
C GLN A 255 10.13 6.66 12.26
N ALA A 256 8.80 6.66 12.36
CA ALA A 256 8.07 7.04 13.56
C ALA A 256 8.42 6.13 14.74
N GLY A 257 8.57 4.83 14.51
CA GLY A 257 9.04 3.86 15.50
C GLY A 257 10.43 4.17 16.02
N SER A 258 11.36 4.63 15.18
CA SER A 258 12.70 5.02 15.61
C SER A 258 12.69 6.30 16.47
N GLU A 259 11.87 7.27 16.10
CA GLU A 259 11.67 8.49 16.91
C GLU A 259 11.11 8.17 18.30
N VAL A 260 10.09 7.32 18.37
CA VAL A 260 9.52 6.85 19.63
C VAL A 260 10.55 6.08 20.46
N SER A 261 11.29 5.17 19.86
CA SER A 261 12.31 4.38 20.53
C SER A 261 13.39 5.25 21.18
N ALA A 262 13.83 6.30 20.48
CA ALA A 262 14.78 7.27 21.03
C ALA A 262 14.22 8.02 22.24
N LEU A 263 12.96 8.46 22.17
CA LEU A 263 12.27 9.13 23.28
C LEU A 263 12.03 8.20 24.47
N LEU A 264 11.86 6.90 24.24
CA LEU A 264 11.76 5.88 25.29
C LEU A 264 13.11 5.53 25.93
N GLY A 265 14.21 6.08 25.42
CA GLY A 265 15.55 5.82 25.94
C GLY A 265 16.11 4.44 25.59
N ARG A 266 15.61 3.79 24.55
CA ARG A 266 16.14 2.51 24.07
C ARG A 266 17.46 2.72 23.35
N VAL A 267 18.39 1.78 23.52
CA VAL A 267 19.67 1.79 22.80
C VAL A 267 19.39 1.53 21.31
N PRO A 268 19.80 2.42 20.40
CA PRO A 268 19.56 2.23 18.98
C PRO A 268 20.37 1.05 18.42
N SER A 269 19.82 0.41 17.40
CA SER A 269 20.48 -0.62 16.61
C SER A 269 21.24 -0.01 15.40
N ALA A 270 21.55 -0.79 14.40
CA ALA A 270 22.25 -0.35 13.20
C ALA A 270 21.56 0.87 12.53
N VAL A 271 22.35 1.83 12.10
CA VAL A 271 21.92 3.07 11.41
C VAL A 271 20.95 3.94 12.26
N GLY A 272 20.90 3.71 13.58
CA GLY A 272 20.04 4.48 14.48
C GLY A 272 18.58 4.00 14.58
N TYR A 273 18.23 2.88 13.95
CA TYR A 273 16.90 2.31 14.06
C TYR A 273 16.62 1.68 15.43
N GLN A 274 15.35 1.50 15.73
CA GLN A 274 14.90 0.82 16.95
C GLN A 274 15.34 -0.65 16.98
N PRO A 275 15.70 -1.20 18.14
CA PRO A 275 16.05 -2.62 18.29
C PRO A 275 14.86 -3.55 18.02
N THR A 276 13.64 -3.03 18.09
CA THR A 276 12.37 -3.72 17.90
C THR A 276 11.84 -3.63 16.46
N LEU A 277 12.63 -3.14 15.51
CA LEU A 277 12.23 -2.91 14.12
C LEU A 277 11.58 -4.14 13.48
N GLN A 278 12.23 -5.28 13.55
CA GLN A 278 11.70 -6.52 12.95
C GLN A 278 10.42 -7.00 13.63
N THR A 279 10.34 -6.89 14.95
CA THR A 279 9.15 -7.30 15.71
C THR A 279 7.96 -6.40 15.42
N GLU A 280 8.17 -5.09 15.34
CA GLU A 280 7.13 -4.11 15.02
C GLU A 280 6.61 -4.29 13.60
N MET A 281 7.52 -4.44 12.63
CA MET A 281 7.15 -4.71 11.24
C MET A 281 6.43 -6.06 11.11
N GLY A 282 6.94 -7.11 11.74
CA GLY A 282 6.32 -8.44 11.73
C GLY A 282 4.92 -8.43 12.34
N ALA A 283 4.72 -7.74 13.45
CA ALA A 283 3.40 -7.64 14.10
C ALA A 283 2.34 -6.98 13.20
N LEU A 284 2.73 -6.03 12.36
CA LEU A 284 1.85 -5.43 11.38
C LEU A 284 1.64 -6.35 10.17
N GLN A 285 2.72 -6.86 9.60
CA GLN A 285 2.68 -7.62 8.33
C GLN A 285 1.97 -8.97 8.46
N GLU A 286 2.13 -9.67 9.57
CA GLU A 286 1.50 -10.98 9.78
C GLU A 286 -0.04 -10.94 9.94
N ARG A 287 -0.60 -9.77 10.21
CA ARG A 287 -2.05 -9.56 10.22
C ARG A 287 -2.62 -9.46 8.81
N ILE A 288 -1.79 -9.13 7.82
CA ILE A 288 -2.15 -8.98 6.42
C ILE A 288 -2.07 -10.36 5.76
N THR A 289 -3.20 -11.04 5.65
CA THR A 289 -3.25 -12.41 5.11
C THR A 289 -4.66 -12.78 4.67
N SER A 290 -4.77 -13.87 3.91
CA SER A 290 -6.04 -14.52 3.62
C SER A 290 -6.47 -15.41 4.77
N THR A 291 -7.75 -15.33 5.11
CA THR A 291 -8.42 -16.26 6.02
C THR A 291 -9.46 -17.08 5.27
N LYS A 292 -10.09 -18.03 5.95
CA LYS A 292 -11.21 -18.82 5.38
C LYS A 292 -12.43 -17.95 5.03
N ASN A 293 -12.52 -16.75 5.58
CA ASN A 293 -13.66 -15.84 5.39
C ASN A 293 -13.43 -14.82 4.27
N GLY A 294 -12.21 -14.38 4.06
CA GLY A 294 -11.87 -13.36 3.07
C GLY A 294 -10.38 -13.10 3.02
N SER A 295 -9.95 -12.07 2.29
CA SER A 295 -8.54 -11.73 2.12
C SER A 295 -8.26 -10.26 2.38
N ILE A 296 -7.04 -9.96 2.86
CA ILE A 296 -6.44 -8.63 2.80
C ILE A 296 -5.19 -8.74 1.94
N THR A 297 -5.21 -8.07 0.81
CA THR A 297 -4.04 -7.89 -0.05
C THR A 297 -3.52 -6.47 0.16
N SER A 298 -2.25 -6.31 0.50
CA SER A 298 -1.68 -4.99 0.72
C SER A 298 -0.81 -4.53 -0.42
N VAL A 299 -0.95 -3.25 -0.78
CA VAL A 299 -0.02 -2.53 -1.64
C VAL A 299 0.64 -1.45 -0.80
N GLN A 300 1.93 -1.59 -0.58
CA GLN A 300 2.69 -0.76 0.33
C GLN A 300 3.70 0.06 -0.46
N ALA A 301 3.54 1.38 -0.44
CA ALA A 301 4.57 2.25 -1.00
C ALA A 301 5.82 2.18 -0.11
N VAL A 302 6.95 1.93 -0.73
CA VAL A 302 8.23 1.79 -0.04
C VAL A 302 9.16 2.90 -0.51
N TYR A 303 9.60 3.74 0.43
CA TYR A 303 10.68 4.68 0.23
C TYR A 303 12.01 4.02 0.61
N VAL A 304 12.98 4.16 -0.25
CA VAL A 304 14.34 3.63 -0.04
C VAL A 304 15.29 4.81 0.20
N PRO A 305 15.77 5.03 1.44
CA PRO A 305 16.68 6.12 1.74
C PRO A 305 17.96 6.03 0.92
N ALA A 306 18.33 7.12 0.24
CA ALA A 306 19.54 7.22 -0.60
C ALA A 306 19.67 6.10 -1.67
N ASP A 307 18.54 5.51 -2.09
CA ASP A 307 18.49 4.35 -2.99
C ASP A 307 19.28 3.12 -2.47
N ASP A 308 19.51 3.05 -1.17
CA ASP A 308 20.23 1.95 -0.51
C ASP A 308 19.27 0.85 -0.04
N LEU A 309 19.17 -0.20 -0.84
CA LEU A 309 18.34 -1.38 -0.53
C LEU A 309 18.85 -2.18 0.69
N THR A 310 20.06 -1.91 1.15
CA THR A 310 20.66 -2.56 2.33
C THR A 310 20.33 -1.84 3.63
N ASP A 311 19.71 -0.66 3.56
CA ASP A 311 19.22 0.05 4.74
C ASP A 311 18.24 -0.86 5.53
N PRO A 312 18.35 -0.94 6.86
CA PRO A 312 17.54 -1.85 7.68
C PRO A 312 16.02 -1.73 7.50
N ALA A 313 15.49 -0.54 7.24
CA ALA A 313 14.06 -0.34 7.08
C ALA A 313 13.50 -0.97 5.78
N PRO A 314 13.99 -0.64 4.58
CA PRO A 314 13.58 -1.34 3.37
C PRO A 314 13.93 -2.83 3.40
N ALA A 315 15.10 -3.22 3.90
CA ALA A 315 15.50 -4.63 3.98
C ALA A 315 14.53 -5.46 4.82
N THR A 316 14.08 -4.93 5.96
CA THR A 316 13.06 -5.59 6.81
C THR A 316 11.71 -5.68 6.10
N THR A 317 11.31 -4.63 5.40
CA THR A 317 10.07 -4.62 4.61
C THR A 317 10.11 -5.65 3.49
N PHE A 318 11.21 -5.72 2.73
CA PHE A 318 11.38 -6.68 1.63
C PHE A 318 11.24 -8.14 2.06
N ALA A 319 11.66 -8.47 3.27
CA ALA A 319 11.53 -9.84 3.79
C ALA A 319 10.07 -10.32 3.86
N HIS A 320 9.11 -9.40 3.95
CA HIS A 320 7.68 -9.71 4.02
C HIS A 320 6.96 -9.64 2.66
N LEU A 321 7.58 -9.07 1.62
CA LEU A 321 6.92 -8.85 0.33
C LEU A 321 6.82 -10.14 -0.49
N ASP A 322 5.67 -10.33 -1.12
CA ASP A 322 5.39 -11.43 -2.06
C ASP A 322 5.59 -11.01 -3.51
N ALA A 323 5.40 -9.74 -3.82
CA ALA A 323 5.64 -9.15 -5.12
C ALA A 323 6.16 -7.72 -5.00
N THR A 324 6.85 -7.27 -6.04
CA THR A 324 7.30 -5.88 -6.19
C THR A 324 6.86 -5.32 -7.52
N THR A 325 6.27 -4.13 -7.49
CA THR A 325 5.92 -3.35 -8.68
C THR A 325 6.78 -2.10 -8.68
N VAL A 326 7.64 -1.97 -9.68
CA VAL A 326 8.55 -0.84 -9.82
C VAL A 326 8.06 0.09 -10.90
N LEU A 327 7.80 1.35 -10.55
CA LEU A 327 7.44 2.40 -11.50
C LEU A 327 8.70 3.14 -11.95
N SER A 328 8.91 3.20 -13.26
CA SER A 328 10.12 3.78 -13.88
C SER A 328 9.85 5.13 -14.52
N ARG A 329 10.68 6.10 -14.19
CA ARG A 329 10.65 7.42 -14.83
C ARG A 329 10.98 7.32 -16.32
N ALA A 330 11.96 6.50 -16.69
CA ALA A 330 12.35 6.31 -18.09
C ALA A 330 11.18 5.80 -18.95
N ILE A 331 10.35 4.91 -18.40
CA ILE A 331 9.16 4.38 -19.07
C ILE A 331 8.07 5.46 -19.17
N SER A 332 7.88 6.27 -18.11
CA SER A 332 6.90 7.36 -18.15
C SER A 332 7.29 8.46 -19.15
N GLU A 333 8.58 8.74 -19.30
CA GLU A 333 9.11 9.67 -20.31
C GLU A 333 8.89 9.22 -21.76
N MET A 334 8.76 7.92 -21.98
CA MET A 334 8.35 7.34 -23.27
C MET A 334 6.83 7.41 -23.52
N GLY A 335 6.06 7.95 -22.59
CA GLY A 335 4.59 8.02 -22.67
C GLY A 335 3.89 6.68 -22.50
N ILE A 336 4.55 5.70 -21.89
CA ILE A 336 4.01 4.37 -21.60
C ILE A 336 3.44 4.38 -20.17
N TYR A 337 2.13 4.19 -20.04
CA TYR A 337 1.43 4.13 -18.78
C TYR A 337 0.52 2.89 -18.70
N PRO A 338 0.45 2.19 -17.55
CA PRO A 338 1.22 2.44 -16.34
C PRO A 338 2.73 2.26 -16.56
N ALA A 339 3.53 3.11 -15.93
CA ALA A 339 4.98 3.13 -16.13
C ALA A 339 5.70 2.02 -15.32
N VAL A 340 5.14 0.84 -15.30
CA VAL A 340 5.69 -0.32 -14.59
C VAL A 340 6.90 -0.86 -15.36
N ASP A 341 8.02 -1.00 -14.64
CA ASP A 341 9.23 -1.61 -15.23
C ASP A 341 9.06 -3.13 -15.33
N PRO A 342 9.02 -3.68 -16.53
CA PRO A 342 8.76 -5.10 -16.74
C PRO A 342 9.91 -6.02 -16.35
N LEU A 343 11.12 -5.47 -16.22
CA LEU A 343 12.33 -6.23 -15.89
C LEU A 343 12.67 -6.17 -14.39
N GLU A 344 12.35 -5.04 -13.73
CA GLU A 344 12.61 -4.84 -12.30
C GLU A 344 11.45 -5.28 -11.40
N SER A 345 10.25 -5.41 -11.95
CA SER A 345 9.07 -5.89 -11.22
C SER A 345 9.04 -7.41 -11.13
N THR A 346 8.73 -7.95 -9.96
CA THR A 346 8.80 -9.39 -9.68
C THR A 346 7.62 -9.87 -8.86
N SER A 347 7.32 -11.18 -8.93
CA SER A 347 6.34 -11.84 -8.07
C SER A 347 6.76 -13.27 -7.76
N ARG A 348 6.59 -13.68 -6.51
CA ARG A 348 6.87 -15.04 -6.06
C ARG A 348 5.93 -16.07 -6.66
N ILE A 349 4.70 -15.66 -6.98
CA ILE A 349 3.71 -16.57 -7.57
C ILE A 349 3.83 -16.71 -9.09
N LEU A 350 4.75 -16.01 -9.75
CA LEU A 350 5.07 -16.25 -11.15
C LEU A 350 5.88 -17.55 -11.29
N ASP A 351 5.21 -18.64 -11.05
CA ASP A 351 5.73 -20.02 -11.09
C ASP A 351 4.74 -20.89 -11.88
N PRO A 352 5.21 -21.80 -12.76
CA PRO A 352 4.32 -22.64 -13.57
C PRO A 352 3.29 -23.43 -12.76
N LYS A 353 3.61 -23.79 -11.52
CA LYS A 353 2.71 -24.52 -10.64
C LYS A 353 1.55 -23.70 -10.09
N VAL A 354 1.69 -22.37 -10.10
CA VAL A 354 0.67 -21.44 -9.57
C VAL A 354 -0.12 -20.82 -10.73
N VAL A 355 0.59 -20.19 -11.67
CA VAL A 355 -0.04 -19.44 -12.77
C VAL A 355 -0.31 -20.30 -14.02
N GLY A 356 0.24 -21.50 -14.09
CA GLY A 356 0.18 -22.38 -15.24
C GLY A 356 1.32 -22.16 -16.24
N GLU A 357 1.57 -23.20 -17.03
CA GLU A 357 2.68 -23.25 -18.01
C GLU A 357 2.59 -22.15 -19.06
N GLU A 358 1.40 -21.88 -19.57
CA GLU A 358 1.21 -20.89 -20.66
C GLU A 358 1.50 -19.48 -20.19
N HIS A 359 0.93 -19.07 -19.07
CA HIS A 359 1.18 -17.75 -18.48
C HIS A 359 2.68 -17.58 -18.21
N TYR A 360 3.30 -18.56 -17.56
CA TYR A 360 4.72 -18.52 -17.24
C TYR A 360 5.61 -18.37 -18.48
N LYS A 361 5.35 -19.17 -19.54
CA LYS A 361 6.12 -19.10 -20.78
C LYS A 361 5.97 -17.74 -21.49
N VAL A 362 4.76 -17.20 -21.54
CA VAL A 362 4.52 -15.89 -22.16
C VAL A 362 5.21 -14.79 -21.37
N ALA A 363 5.09 -14.79 -20.04
CA ALA A 363 5.75 -13.82 -19.19
C ALA A 363 7.28 -13.85 -19.33
N ARG A 364 7.86 -15.04 -19.34
CA ARG A 364 9.31 -15.20 -19.58
C ARG A 364 9.72 -14.75 -20.99
N GLY A 365 8.94 -15.09 -22.01
CA GLY A 365 9.21 -14.63 -23.37
C GLY A 365 9.18 -13.11 -23.51
N VAL A 366 8.26 -12.44 -22.82
CA VAL A 366 8.21 -10.96 -22.75
C VAL A 366 9.46 -10.41 -22.05
N GLN A 367 9.86 -10.97 -20.93
CA GLN A 367 11.07 -10.54 -20.21
C GLN A 367 12.34 -10.76 -21.06
N GLU A 368 12.46 -11.91 -21.71
CA GLU A 368 13.62 -12.24 -22.54
C GLU A 368 13.76 -11.30 -23.75
N ILE A 369 12.66 -11.02 -24.46
CA ILE A 369 12.71 -10.12 -25.62
C ILE A 369 13.02 -8.68 -25.20
N LEU A 370 12.48 -8.21 -24.08
CA LEU A 370 12.78 -6.87 -23.56
C LEU A 370 14.20 -6.76 -23.02
N GLN A 371 14.73 -7.79 -22.38
CA GLN A 371 16.11 -7.83 -21.93
C GLN A 371 17.07 -7.77 -23.12
N LYS A 372 16.82 -8.58 -24.15
CA LYS A 372 17.63 -8.57 -25.38
C LYS A 372 17.57 -7.22 -26.10
N TYR A 373 16.38 -6.60 -26.13
CA TYR A 373 16.25 -5.24 -26.67
C TYR A 373 17.08 -4.21 -25.88
N LYS A 374 17.06 -4.29 -24.56
CA LYS A 374 17.88 -3.42 -23.71
C LYS A 374 19.37 -3.55 -24.01
N GLU A 375 19.86 -4.76 -24.22
CA GLU A 375 21.26 -5.02 -24.60
C GLU A 375 21.60 -4.46 -26.01
N LEU A 376 20.65 -4.50 -26.94
CA LEU A 376 20.84 -3.96 -28.29
C LEU A 376 20.72 -2.44 -28.37
N GLN A 377 20.12 -1.79 -27.38
CA GLN A 377 19.94 -0.32 -27.39
C GLN A 377 21.26 0.44 -27.42
N ASP A 378 22.29 -0.04 -26.73
CA ASP A 378 23.61 0.59 -26.74
C ASP A 378 24.26 0.48 -28.13
N ILE A 379 24.10 -0.65 -28.80
CA ILE A 379 24.58 -0.86 -30.17
C ILE A 379 23.82 0.05 -31.15
N ILE A 380 22.51 0.13 -31.02
CA ILE A 380 21.66 1.00 -31.85
C ILE A 380 22.04 2.47 -31.69
N ALA A 381 22.29 2.91 -30.45
CA ALA A 381 22.64 4.29 -30.16
C ALA A 381 24.01 4.72 -30.74
N ILE A 382 24.98 3.82 -30.82
CA ILE A 382 26.32 4.08 -31.27
C ILE A 382 26.48 3.86 -32.78
N LEU A 383 25.97 2.74 -33.28
CA LEU A 383 26.20 2.25 -34.63
C LEU A 383 24.99 2.37 -35.58
N GLY A 384 23.79 2.56 -35.02
CA GLY A 384 22.53 2.59 -35.77
C GLY A 384 21.91 1.21 -35.99
N MET A 385 20.66 1.22 -36.47
CA MET A 385 19.87 0.00 -36.74
C MET A 385 20.44 -0.86 -37.88
N ASP A 386 21.16 -0.24 -38.80
CA ASP A 386 21.65 -0.92 -40.02
C ASP A 386 22.75 -1.94 -39.71
N GLU A 387 23.44 -1.80 -38.60
CA GLU A 387 24.48 -2.74 -38.14
C GLU A 387 23.92 -4.02 -37.50
N LEU A 388 22.62 -4.05 -37.20
CA LEU A 388 21.98 -5.24 -36.65
C LEU A 388 21.72 -6.29 -37.74
N SER A 389 21.87 -7.55 -37.38
CA SER A 389 21.41 -8.67 -38.21
C SER A 389 19.89 -8.65 -38.42
N GLU A 390 19.38 -9.30 -39.42
CA GLU A 390 17.94 -9.36 -39.66
C GLU A 390 17.16 -9.99 -38.50
N ASP A 391 17.74 -10.98 -37.83
CA ASP A 391 17.13 -11.59 -36.64
C ASP A 391 17.10 -10.59 -35.47
N GLU A 392 18.12 -9.79 -35.26
CA GLU A 392 18.15 -8.76 -34.24
C GLU A 392 17.17 -7.60 -34.54
N LYS A 393 17.03 -7.21 -35.80
CA LYS A 393 16.02 -6.23 -36.23
C LYS A 393 14.61 -6.73 -35.93
N LEU A 394 14.34 -8.02 -36.17
CA LEU A 394 13.06 -8.62 -35.84
C LEU A 394 12.79 -8.62 -34.31
N VAL A 395 13.81 -8.95 -33.52
CA VAL A 395 13.72 -8.88 -32.04
C VAL A 395 13.40 -7.45 -31.60
N VAL A 396 14.08 -6.45 -32.14
CA VAL A 396 13.83 -5.04 -31.81
C VAL A 396 12.41 -4.62 -32.19
N ASP A 397 11.92 -5.00 -33.35
CA ASP A 397 10.57 -4.67 -33.82
C ASP A 397 9.50 -5.27 -32.88
N ARG A 398 9.59 -6.56 -32.58
CA ARG A 398 8.67 -7.23 -31.65
C ARG A 398 8.79 -6.69 -30.24
N ALA A 399 10.00 -6.42 -29.75
CA ALA A 399 10.22 -5.84 -28.41
C ALA A 399 9.56 -4.47 -28.28
N ARG A 400 9.62 -3.62 -29.28
CA ARG A 400 8.95 -2.32 -29.30
C ARG A 400 7.42 -2.48 -29.28
N LYS A 401 6.88 -3.45 -30.01
CA LYS A 401 5.45 -3.77 -29.96
C LYS A 401 5.02 -4.26 -28.58
N VAL A 402 5.78 -5.18 -28.00
CA VAL A 402 5.57 -5.67 -26.61
C VAL A 402 5.59 -4.50 -25.61
N GLN A 403 6.60 -3.65 -25.67
CA GLN A 403 6.75 -2.51 -24.78
C GLN A 403 5.55 -1.56 -24.85
N ARG A 404 5.09 -1.25 -26.06
CA ARG A 404 3.91 -0.40 -26.27
C ARG A 404 2.60 -1.07 -25.87
N PHE A 405 2.48 -2.39 -26.08
CA PHE A 405 1.31 -3.16 -25.67
C PHE A 405 1.20 -3.37 -24.17
N LEU A 406 2.29 -3.18 -23.39
CA LEU A 406 2.23 -3.10 -21.94
C LEU A 406 1.47 -1.87 -21.43
N SER A 407 1.33 -0.82 -22.23
CA SER A 407 0.51 0.33 -21.92
C SER A 407 -0.99 -0.01 -21.98
N GLN A 408 -1.78 0.71 -21.20
CA GLN A 408 -3.22 0.47 -21.10
C GLN A 408 -3.93 1.76 -20.67
N PRO A 409 -5.09 2.13 -21.27
CA PRO A 409 -5.87 3.25 -20.80
C PRO A 409 -6.59 2.89 -19.49
N PHE A 410 -6.51 3.77 -18.51
CA PHE A 410 -7.15 3.63 -17.21
C PHE A 410 -8.47 4.38 -17.13
N PHE A 411 -9.46 3.80 -16.46
CA PHE A 411 -10.75 4.45 -16.22
C PHE A 411 -10.60 5.76 -15.43
N VAL A 412 -9.77 5.75 -14.40
CA VAL A 412 -9.52 6.92 -13.55
C VAL A 412 -8.77 8.04 -14.29
N ALA A 413 -8.19 7.77 -15.43
CA ALA A 413 -7.46 8.72 -16.26
C ALA A 413 -8.23 9.21 -17.50
N GLU A 414 -9.46 8.76 -17.73
CA GLU A 414 -10.26 9.11 -18.92
C GLU A 414 -10.39 10.60 -19.14
N GLN A 415 -10.66 11.35 -18.07
CA GLN A 415 -10.81 12.80 -18.14
C GLN A 415 -9.53 13.54 -18.54
N PHE A 416 -8.36 12.94 -18.32
CA PHE A 416 -7.07 13.54 -18.69
C PHE A 416 -6.58 13.10 -20.07
N THR A 417 -6.86 11.85 -20.42
CA THR A 417 -6.36 11.23 -21.65
C THR A 417 -7.33 11.34 -22.82
N GLY A 418 -8.62 11.53 -22.54
CA GLY A 418 -9.70 11.49 -23.53
C GLY A 418 -9.92 10.10 -24.14
N LYS A 419 -9.35 9.05 -23.52
CA LYS A 419 -9.51 7.65 -23.97
C LYS A 419 -10.31 6.88 -22.93
N PRO A 420 -11.30 6.07 -23.36
CA PRO A 420 -12.04 5.21 -22.45
C PRO A 420 -11.10 4.18 -21.82
N GLY A 421 -11.24 4.00 -20.51
CA GLY A 421 -10.50 3.00 -19.75
C GLY A 421 -10.88 1.59 -20.14
N GLN A 422 -9.99 0.64 -19.88
CA GLN A 422 -10.21 -0.76 -20.17
C GLN A 422 -9.71 -1.65 -19.03
N TYR A 423 -10.56 -2.59 -18.64
CA TYR A 423 -10.18 -3.75 -17.84
C TYR A 423 -9.83 -4.88 -18.79
N VAL A 424 -8.62 -5.39 -18.73
CA VAL A 424 -8.17 -6.48 -19.61
C VAL A 424 -8.05 -7.76 -18.80
N SER A 425 -8.77 -8.81 -19.22
CA SER A 425 -8.69 -10.10 -18.54
C SER A 425 -7.28 -10.71 -18.65
N LEU A 426 -6.92 -11.55 -17.69
CA LEU A 426 -5.65 -12.26 -17.73
C LEU A 426 -5.53 -13.14 -18.99
N SER A 427 -6.62 -13.79 -19.41
CA SER A 427 -6.63 -14.62 -20.60
C SER A 427 -6.36 -13.81 -21.89
N ASP A 428 -6.98 -12.65 -22.04
CA ASP A 428 -6.75 -11.76 -23.19
C ASP A 428 -5.33 -11.18 -23.17
N THR A 429 -4.81 -10.89 -21.99
CA THR A 429 -3.42 -10.44 -21.79
C THR A 429 -2.44 -11.50 -22.25
N ILE A 430 -2.57 -12.74 -21.79
CA ILE A 430 -1.70 -13.86 -22.19
C ILE A 430 -1.77 -14.08 -23.68
N GLN A 431 -2.98 -14.15 -24.24
CA GLN A 431 -3.19 -14.38 -25.68
C GLN A 431 -2.55 -13.28 -26.52
N GLY A 432 -2.76 -12.01 -26.15
CA GLY A 432 -2.21 -10.88 -26.89
C GLY A 432 -0.69 -10.88 -26.94
N PHE A 433 -0.02 -11.05 -25.83
CA PHE A 433 1.44 -11.11 -25.79
C PHE A 433 2.01 -12.35 -26.47
N LYS A 434 1.34 -13.49 -26.33
CA LYS A 434 1.72 -14.72 -27.05
C LYS A 434 1.71 -14.50 -28.55
N GLU A 435 0.69 -13.90 -29.11
CA GLU A 435 0.58 -13.63 -30.54
C GLU A 435 1.66 -12.67 -31.06
N ILE A 436 2.02 -11.66 -30.27
CA ILE A 436 3.11 -10.75 -30.63
C ILE A 436 4.44 -11.51 -30.64
N LEU A 437 4.72 -12.34 -29.63
CA LEU A 437 5.95 -13.12 -29.54
C LEU A 437 6.07 -14.15 -30.68
N GLU A 438 4.96 -14.74 -31.07
CA GLU A 438 4.88 -15.70 -32.20
C GLU A 438 4.98 -15.02 -33.58
N GLY A 439 4.92 -13.70 -33.64
CA GLY A 439 5.04 -12.93 -34.87
C GLY A 439 3.79 -12.82 -35.71
N LYS A 440 2.62 -13.15 -35.18
CA LYS A 440 1.34 -13.07 -35.91
C LYS A 440 0.98 -11.64 -36.34
N HIS A 441 1.58 -10.65 -35.75
CA HIS A 441 1.29 -9.24 -35.98
C HIS A 441 2.53 -8.44 -36.42
N ASP A 442 3.50 -9.11 -37.06
CA ASP A 442 4.76 -8.45 -37.46
C ASP A 442 4.52 -7.34 -38.52
N GLU A 443 3.44 -7.45 -39.33
CA GLU A 443 3.05 -6.42 -40.30
C GLU A 443 2.42 -5.18 -39.72
N ILE A 444 1.97 -5.21 -38.45
CA ILE A 444 1.28 -4.09 -37.83
C ILE A 444 2.33 -3.10 -37.23
N PRO A 445 2.25 -1.81 -37.59
CA PRO A 445 3.17 -0.81 -37.04
C PRO A 445 3.10 -0.71 -35.50
N GLU A 446 4.25 -0.56 -34.85
CA GLU A 446 4.37 -0.51 -33.39
C GLU A 446 3.46 0.52 -32.69
N GLY A 447 3.15 1.64 -33.38
CA GLY A 447 2.28 2.69 -32.85
C GLY A 447 0.83 2.26 -32.61
N MET A 448 0.38 1.19 -33.25
CA MET A 448 -0.98 0.66 -33.08
C MET A 448 -1.18 -0.05 -31.74
N PHE A 449 -0.08 -0.50 -31.13
CA PHE A 449 -0.09 -1.22 -29.85
C PHE A 449 -0.15 -0.29 -28.64
N LEU A 450 0.12 1.02 -28.83
CA LEU A 450 0.14 1.98 -27.72
C LEU A 450 -1.27 2.26 -27.21
N ASN A 451 -1.46 2.11 -25.89
CA ASN A 451 -2.75 2.30 -25.22
C ASN A 451 -3.89 1.45 -25.86
N ALA A 452 -3.56 0.25 -26.24
CA ALA A 452 -4.55 -0.77 -26.62
C ALA A 452 -4.91 -1.61 -25.39
N GLY A 453 -6.16 -2.04 -25.29
CA GLY A 453 -6.58 -3.01 -24.29
C GLY A 453 -6.21 -4.43 -24.74
N THR A 454 -6.92 -4.94 -25.72
CA THR A 454 -6.72 -6.30 -26.23
C THR A 454 -6.00 -6.30 -27.59
N ILE A 455 -5.53 -7.48 -28.02
CA ILE A 455 -4.88 -7.63 -29.32
C ILE A 455 -5.86 -7.43 -30.47
N GLU A 456 -7.11 -7.81 -30.29
CA GLU A 456 -8.19 -7.60 -31.26
C GLU A 456 -8.36 -6.10 -31.59
N GLU A 457 -8.30 -5.25 -30.57
CA GLU A 457 -8.35 -3.80 -30.76
C GLU A 457 -7.20 -3.29 -31.63
N VAL A 458 -5.99 -3.85 -31.47
CA VAL A 458 -4.84 -3.50 -32.32
C VAL A 458 -5.11 -3.87 -33.78
N VAL A 459 -5.64 -5.06 -34.02
CA VAL A 459 -6.00 -5.54 -35.35
C VAL A 459 -7.08 -4.67 -35.97
N GLU A 460 -8.12 -4.32 -35.21
CA GLU A 460 -9.21 -3.44 -35.69
C GLU A 460 -8.69 -2.02 -36.03
N ARG A 461 -7.82 -1.45 -35.20
CA ARG A 461 -7.17 -0.15 -35.49
C ARG A 461 -6.37 -0.19 -36.79
N PHE A 462 -5.63 -1.27 -37.02
CA PHE A 462 -4.86 -1.46 -38.26
C PHE A 462 -5.76 -1.62 -39.46
N ALA A 463 -6.81 -2.43 -39.36
CA ALA A 463 -7.79 -2.61 -40.45
C ALA A 463 -8.53 -1.29 -40.78
N ALA A 464 -8.86 -0.49 -39.77
CA ALA A 464 -9.51 0.80 -39.97
C ALA A 464 -8.61 1.84 -40.68
N ARG A 465 -7.31 1.78 -40.47
CA ARG A 465 -6.33 2.67 -41.13
C ARG A 465 -6.12 2.34 -42.59
N ASN A 466 -6.34 1.07 -42.99
CA ASN A 466 -6.11 0.58 -44.36
C ASN A 466 -7.37 0.66 -45.21
N LYS A 467 -8.48 1.13 -44.67
CA LYS A 467 -9.72 1.50 -45.39
C LYS A 467 -9.70 2.97 -45.77
#